data_6cec7e5868a92b64846b1b617b87bc26
#
_entry.id   6cec7e5868a92b64846b1b617b87bc26
#
_cell.length_a   1.000
_cell.length_b   1.000
_cell.length_c   1.000
_cell.angle_alpha   90.00
_cell.angle_beta   90.00
_cell.angle_gamma   90.00
#
_symmetry.space_group_name_H-M   'P 1'
#
loop_
_entity.id
_entity.type
_entity.pdbx_description
1 polymer ?
#
loop_
_entity_poly.entity_id
_entity_poly.type
_entity_poly.pdbx_seq_one_letter_code
_entity_poly.pdbx_strand_id
1 'polypeptide(L)'
;KDTNISAAGGPCLAGALAKRTHTAVVFANSDIKVVNQIKKLVSTNYYHIFTSTDVIGVEICAAIKNIFAMIVGTSKELNTSAALFQQSINEMIIFTEKLKGKKETVIGLAGVGDLYVSDKGGRNSKMGQYLGQGMTFKEAKKTKMPNDTVEGADLAFEIGPKVNSDFNIKTLPLMVSIINTICYGKPLKI
;
A
#
# COMPACT_ATOMS: atom_id res chain seq x y z
N LYS A 1 -11.78 -29.85 8.05
CA LYS A 1 -11.30 -29.02 9.17
C LYS A 1 -11.32 -27.58 8.69
N ASP A 2 -12.10 -26.76 9.36
CA ASP A 2 -12.11 -25.32 9.06
C ASP A 2 -10.75 -24.74 9.43
N THR A 3 -10.04 -24.23 8.44
CA THR A 3 -8.74 -23.59 8.64
C THR A 3 -8.96 -22.12 8.99
N ASN A 4 -8.47 -21.69 10.15
CA ASN A 4 -8.50 -20.28 10.52
C ASN A 4 -7.44 -19.51 9.71
N ILE A 5 -7.91 -18.59 8.87
CA ILE A 5 -7.05 -17.71 8.05
C ILE A 5 -7.02 -16.34 8.69
N SER A 6 -5.83 -15.77 8.82
CA SER A 6 -5.62 -14.41 9.34
C SER A 6 -4.84 -13.58 8.35
N ALA A 7 -5.22 -12.31 8.18
CA ALA A 7 -4.47 -11.35 7.42
C ALA A 7 -3.29 -10.81 8.23
N ALA A 8 -2.19 -10.44 7.53
CA ALA A 8 -1.05 -9.76 8.12
C ALA A 8 -0.67 -8.56 7.26
N GLY A 9 -0.43 -7.41 7.90
CA GLY A 9 -0.03 -6.17 7.23
C GLY A 9 0.85 -5.30 8.11
N GLY A 10 1.58 -4.37 7.48
CA GLY A 10 2.42 -3.43 8.22
C GLY A 10 3.89 -3.41 7.78
N PRO A 11 4.69 -2.50 8.33
CA PRO A 11 6.06 -2.24 7.92
C PRO A 11 7.00 -3.39 8.30
N CYS A 12 7.15 -4.36 7.41
CA CYS A 12 8.01 -5.53 7.65
C CYS A 12 8.88 -5.85 6.44
N LEU A 13 10.08 -5.32 6.43
CA LEU A 13 11.10 -5.70 5.45
C LEU A 13 11.76 -7.01 5.88
N ALA A 14 11.67 -8.05 5.04
CA ALA A 14 12.21 -9.38 5.34
C ALA A 14 13.70 -9.36 5.73
N GLY A 15 14.52 -8.53 5.04
CA GLY A 15 15.94 -8.38 5.35
C GLY A 15 16.21 -7.72 6.69
N ALA A 16 15.35 -6.81 7.16
CA ALA A 16 15.45 -6.20 8.48
C ALA A 16 15.03 -7.21 9.57
N LEU A 17 13.94 -7.93 9.34
CA LEU A 17 13.48 -8.97 10.24
C LEU A 17 14.52 -10.09 10.41
N ALA A 18 15.15 -10.56 9.33
CA ALA A 18 16.22 -11.55 9.37
C ALA A 18 17.44 -11.08 10.18
N LYS A 19 17.71 -9.79 10.23
CA LYS A 19 18.74 -9.15 11.06
C LYS A 19 18.29 -8.86 12.49
N ARG A 20 17.09 -9.31 12.88
CA ARG A 20 16.47 -9.04 14.18
C ARG A 20 16.29 -7.54 14.49
N THR A 21 16.13 -6.71 13.47
CA THR A 21 15.76 -5.30 13.63
C THR A 21 14.32 -5.23 14.15
N HIS A 22 14.08 -4.34 15.13
CA HIS A 22 12.75 -4.17 15.69
C HIS A 22 11.73 -3.85 14.60
N THR A 23 10.70 -4.66 14.51
CA THR A 23 9.66 -4.61 13.48
C THR A 23 8.29 -4.80 14.15
N ALA A 24 7.30 -4.05 13.71
CA ALA A 24 5.94 -4.13 14.21
C ALA A 24 4.96 -4.36 13.06
N VAL A 25 4.03 -5.32 13.23
CA VAL A 25 3.01 -5.67 12.24
C VAL A 25 1.66 -5.88 12.91
N VAL A 26 0.59 -5.86 12.10
CA VAL A 26 -0.77 -6.17 12.53
C VAL A 26 -1.16 -7.53 11.97
N PHE A 27 -1.67 -8.41 12.84
CA PHE A 27 -2.42 -9.58 12.43
C PHE A 27 -3.92 -9.34 12.66
N ALA A 28 -4.75 -9.70 11.69
CA ALA A 28 -6.19 -9.53 11.77
C ALA A 28 -6.94 -10.83 11.50
N ASN A 29 -7.96 -11.07 12.33
CA ASN A 29 -8.93 -12.15 12.16
C ASN A 29 -10.26 -11.69 12.78
N SER A 30 -11.40 -12.13 12.24
CA SER A 30 -12.73 -11.84 12.80
C SER A 30 -12.88 -12.32 14.26
N ASP A 31 -12.19 -13.41 14.63
CA ASP A 31 -12.09 -13.86 16.03
C ASP A 31 -10.79 -13.34 16.66
N ILE A 32 -10.93 -12.41 17.60
CA ILE A 32 -9.81 -11.83 18.36
C ILE A 32 -9.00 -12.89 19.14
N LYS A 33 -9.59 -14.00 19.50
CA LYS A 33 -8.89 -15.10 20.21
C LYS A 33 -7.85 -15.74 19.30
N VAL A 34 -8.15 -15.90 18.00
CA VAL A 34 -7.22 -16.45 17.00
C VAL A 34 -5.98 -15.56 16.87
N VAL A 35 -6.15 -14.24 16.68
CA VAL A 35 -4.99 -13.35 16.55
C VAL A 35 -4.19 -13.22 17.84
N ASN A 36 -4.84 -13.31 19.00
CA ASN A 36 -4.14 -13.33 20.28
C ASN A 36 -3.33 -14.63 20.47
N GLN A 37 -3.78 -15.75 19.96
CA GLN A 37 -2.99 -16.99 19.91
C GLN A 37 -1.78 -16.84 18.98
N ILE A 38 -2.00 -16.31 17.75
CA ILE A 38 -0.90 -16.04 16.80
C ILE A 38 0.13 -15.12 17.46
N LYS A 39 -0.31 -14.01 18.08
CA LYS A 39 0.56 -13.09 18.79
C LYS A 39 1.45 -13.80 19.82
N LYS A 40 0.88 -14.68 20.64
CA LYS A 40 1.64 -15.45 21.63
C LYS A 40 2.69 -16.37 21.02
N LEU A 41 2.39 -16.93 19.83
CA LEU A 41 3.26 -17.91 19.16
C LEU A 41 4.42 -17.23 18.41
N VAL A 42 4.19 -16.05 17.79
CA VAL A 42 5.16 -15.46 16.85
C VAL A 42 5.85 -14.21 17.36
N SER A 43 5.38 -13.59 18.48
CA SER A 43 6.04 -12.42 19.06
C SER A 43 7.43 -12.77 19.60
N THR A 44 8.38 -11.88 19.36
CA THR A 44 9.73 -11.96 19.93
C THR A 44 10.10 -10.60 20.54
N ASN A 45 11.33 -10.46 21.07
CA ASN A 45 11.83 -9.18 21.56
C ASN A 45 12.10 -8.14 20.46
N TYR A 46 12.06 -8.55 19.19
CA TYR A 46 12.25 -7.67 18.02
C TYR A 46 11.09 -7.73 17.00
N TYR A 47 10.17 -8.69 17.12
CA TYR A 47 8.99 -8.81 16.24
C TYR A 47 7.73 -8.58 17.06
N HIS A 48 7.16 -7.38 16.93
CA HIS A 48 6.07 -6.90 17.75
C HIS A 48 4.74 -7.05 17.02
N ILE A 49 3.82 -7.84 17.58
CA ILE A 49 2.54 -8.13 16.97
C ILE A 49 1.43 -7.28 17.62
N PHE A 50 0.77 -6.49 16.77
CA PHE A 50 -0.50 -5.85 17.08
C PHE A 50 -1.64 -6.71 16.53
N THR A 51 -2.81 -6.63 17.14
CA THR A 51 -3.97 -7.46 16.78
C THR A 51 -5.14 -6.59 16.36
N SER A 52 -5.91 -7.06 15.36
CA SER A 52 -7.10 -6.38 14.85
C SER A 52 -8.21 -7.38 14.55
N THR A 53 -9.45 -6.93 14.56
CA THR A 53 -10.59 -7.68 14.01
C THR A 53 -10.99 -7.18 12.62
N ASP A 54 -10.34 -6.14 12.10
CA ASP A 54 -10.60 -5.56 10.79
C ASP A 54 -9.74 -6.24 9.71
N VAL A 55 -10.11 -7.46 9.33
CA VAL A 55 -9.44 -8.24 8.28
C VAL A 55 -9.46 -7.47 6.96
N ILE A 56 -10.63 -6.95 6.59
CA ILE A 56 -10.84 -6.21 5.33
C ILE A 56 -9.91 -5.00 5.24
N GLY A 57 -9.85 -4.19 6.30
CA GLY A 57 -8.99 -3.01 6.32
C GLY A 57 -7.50 -3.36 6.21
N VAL A 58 -7.04 -4.42 6.88
CA VAL A 58 -5.63 -4.86 6.81
C VAL A 58 -5.28 -5.34 5.40
N GLU A 59 -6.11 -6.16 4.77
CA GLU A 59 -5.88 -6.67 3.40
C GLU A 59 -5.90 -5.55 2.37
N ILE A 60 -6.89 -4.64 2.45
CA ILE A 60 -6.99 -3.48 1.55
C ILE A 60 -5.75 -2.60 1.69
N CYS A 61 -5.37 -2.23 2.90
CA CYS A 61 -4.18 -1.39 3.13
C CYS A 61 -2.92 -2.03 2.54
N ALA A 62 -2.70 -3.33 2.78
CA ALA A 62 -1.55 -4.06 2.27
C ALA A 62 -1.50 -4.07 0.73
N ALA A 63 -2.65 -4.09 0.06
CA ALA A 63 -2.74 -4.04 -1.40
C ALA A 63 -2.53 -2.62 -1.95
N ILE A 64 -3.38 -1.66 -1.55
CA ILE A 64 -3.42 -0.31 -2.17
C ILE A 64 -2.23 0.57 -1.81
N LYS A 65 -1.55 0.33 -0.68
CA LYS A 65 -0.31 1.07 -0.33
C LYS A 65 0.70 1.11 -1.47
N ASN A 66 0.76 0.05 -2.27
CA ASN A 66 1.69 -0.06 -3.39
C ASN A 66 1.38 0.93 -4.52
N ILE A 67 0.09 1.19 -4.78
CA ILE A 67 -0.35 2.24 -5.70
C ILE A 67 0.05 3.61 -5.15
N PHE A 68 -0.22 3.85 -3.87
CA PHE A 68 0.08 5.13 -3.24
C PHE A 68 1.59 5.37 -3.03
N ALA A 69 2.38 4.33 -2.83
CA ALA A 69 3.84 4.44 -2.82
C ALA A 69 4.40 4.90 -4.18
N MET A 70 3.78 4.50 -5.30
CA MET A 70 4.13 5.07 -6.60
C MET A 70 3.79 6.56 -6.66
N ILE A 71 2.61 6.97 -6.15
CA ILE A 71 2.18 8.36 -6.15
C ILE A 71 3.15 9.24 -5.36
N VAL A 72 3.47 8.86 -4.13
CA VAL A 72 4.43 9.61 -3.29
C VAL A 72 5.80 9.68 -3.96
N GLY A 73 6.23 8.59 -4.60
CA GLY A 73 7.49 8.50 -5.34
C GLY A 73 7.57 9.39 -6.57
N THR A 74 6.46 9.95 -7.09
CA THR A 74 6.49 10.82 -8.28
C THR A 74 7.23 12.14 -8.06
N SER A 75 7.39 12.58 -6.82
CA SER A 75 8.16 13.77 -6.46
C SER A 75 9.36 13.44 -5.60
N LYS A 76 10.48 14.14 -5.84
CA LYS A 76 11.66 14.14 -4.96
C LYS A 76 11.68 15.32 -4.01
N GLU A 77 10.83 16.32 -4.25
CA GLU A 77 10.73 17.51 -3.43
C GLU A 77 10.00 17.17 -2.12
N LEU A 78 10.66 17.45 -0.99
CA LEU A 78 10.19 17.00 0.33
C LEU A 78 8.78 17.52 0.66
N ASN A 79 8.51 18.80 0.40
CA ASN A 79 7.20 19.39 0.66
C ASN A 79 6.10 18.76 -0.20
N THR A 80 6.38 18.53 -1.49
CA THR A 80 5.45 17.86 -2.41
C THR A 80 5.21 16.41 -2.00
N SER A 81 6.27 15.66 -1.68
CA SER A 81 6.14 14.28 -1.20
C SER A 81 5.32 14.21 0.08
N ALA A 82 5.49 15.15 1.01
CA ALA A 82 4.70 15.21 2.24
C ALA A 82 3.20 15.46 1.95
N ALA A 83 2.89 16.37 1.01
CA ALA A 83 1.51 16.64 0.60
C ALA A 83 0.89 15.42 -0.10
N LEU A 84 1.63 14.77 -1.01
CA LEU A 84 1.18 13.54 -1.67
C LEU A 84 0.98 12.40 -0.68
N PHE A 85 1.86 12.26 0.30
CA PHE A 85 1.72 11.24 1.36
C PHE A 85 0.45 11.47 2.17
N GLN A 86 0.21 12.70 2.64
CA GLN A 86 -0.97 13.05 3.40
C GLN A 86 -2.27 12.83 2.59
N GLN A 87 -2.30 13.27 1.32
CA GLN A 87 -3.46 13.06 0.45
C GLN A 87 -3.65 11.57 0.13
N SER A 88 -2.58 10.80 -0.01
CA SER A 88 -2.64 9.35 -0.18
C SER A 88 -3.36 8.67 0.99
N ILE A 89 -3.07 9.10 2.23
CA ILE A 89 -3.76 8.58 3.43
C ILE A 89 -5.26 8.90 3.37
N ASN A 90 -5.65 10.12 2.98
CA ASN A 90 -7.05 10.49 2.84
C ASN A 90 -7.78 9.59 1.83
N GLU A 91 -7.17 9.36 0.67
CA GLU A 91 -7.75 8.49 -0.36
C GLU A 91 -7.78 7.02 0.06
N MET A 92 -6.75 6.54 0.78
CA MET A 92 -6.76 5.20 1.38
C MET A 92 -7.93 5.04 2.36
N ILE A 93 -8.24 6.06 3.17
CA ILE A 93 -9.38 6.03 4.09
C ILE A 93 -10.68 5.90 3.29
N ILE A 94 -10.91 6.78 2.32
CA ILE A 94 -12.12 6.77 1.49
C ILE A 94 -12.32 5.41 0.80
N PHE A 95 -11.25 4.89 0.21
CA PHE A 95 -11.29 3.60 -0.49
C PHE A 95 -11.59 2.44 0.46
N THR A 96 -10.90 2.40 1.61
CA THR A 96 -11.04 1.33 2.61
C THR A 96 -12.43 1.33 3.24
N GLU A 97 -12.96 2.49 3.62
CA GLU A 97 -14.30 2.61 4.20
C GLU A 97 -15.41 2.25 3.20
N LYS A 98 -15.23 2.57 1.92
CA LYS A 98 -16.15 2.15 0.85
C LYS A 98 -16.26 0.62 0.76
N LEU A 99 -15.17 -0.08 1.04
CA LEU A 99 -15.10 -1.55 1.04
C LEU A 99 -15.34 -2.17 2.43
N LYS A 100 -15.82 -1.39 3.39
CA LYS A 100 -16.18 -1.83 4.75
C LYS A 100 -15.00 -2.12 5.69
N GLY A 101 -13.79 -1.71 5.36
CA GLY A 101 -12.69 -1.63 6.31
C GLY A 101 -12.78 -0.36 7.16
N LYS A 102 -11.90 -0.23 8.16
CA LYS A 102 -11.95 0.85 9.15
C LYS A 102 -10.85 1.89 8.91
N LYS A 103 -11.20 3.16 9.11
CA LYS A 103 -10.26 4.29 9.11
C LYS A 103 -9.08 4.07 10.07
N GLU A 104 -9.34 3.54 11.26
CA GLU A 104 -8.34 3.28 12.29
C GLU A 104 -7.23 2.33 11.79
N THR A 105 -7.58 1.37 10.94
CA THR A 105 -6.61 0.47 10.32
C THR A 105 -5.71 1.21 9.34
N VAL A 106 -6.28 2.14 8.56
CA VAL A 106 -5.52 2.95 7.60
C VAL A 106 -4.52 3.87 8.30
N ILE A 107 -4.94 4.58 9.36
CA ILE A 107 -4.05 5.48 10.12
C ILE A 107 -3.05 4.76 11.02
N GLY A 108 -3.17 3.44 11.14
CA GLY A 108 -2.29 2.58 11.93
C GLY A 108 -1.10 2.00 11.13
N LEU A 109 -0.51 0.94 11.70
CA LEU A 109 0.66 0.26 11.11
C LEU A 109 0.37 -0.36 9.74
N ALA A 110 -0.82 -0.93 9.54
CA ALA A 110 -1.17 -1.61 8.29
C ALA A 110 -1.34 -0.63 7.10
N GLY A 111 -1.73 0.62 7.36
CA GLY A 111 -1.85 1.67 6.35
C GLY A 111 -0.65 2.60 6.34
N VAL A 112 -0.68 3.64 7.19
CA VAL A 112 0.34 4.70 7.26
C VAL A 112 1.74 4.14 7.48
N GLY A 113 1.90 3.18 8.42
CA GLY A 113 3.21 2.60 8.71
C GLY A 113 3.82 1.87 7.52
N ASP A 114 3.01 1.07 6.83
CA ASP A 114 3.46 0.29 5.68
C ASP A 114 3.66 1.15 4.42
N LEU A 115 2.82 2.17 4.22
CA LEU A 115 3.03 3.17 3.16
C LEU A 115 4.34 3.91 3.35
N TYR A 116 4.66 4.34 4.57
CA TYR A 116 5.91 5.05 4.88
C TYR A 116 7.15 4.23 4.49
N VAL A 117 7.18 2.94 4.87
CA VAL A 117 8.31 2.06 4.52
C VAL A 117 8.35 1.79 3.01
N SER A 118 7.20 1.61 2.37
CA SER A 118 7.10 1.34 0.93
C SER A 118 7.57 2.54 0.09
N ASP A 119 7.38 3.76 0.58
CA ASP A 119 7.88 4.99 -0.07
C ASP A 119 9.42 5.11 0.02
N LYS A 120 10.06 4.68 1.10
CA LYS A 120 11.50 4.89 1.37
C LYS A 120 12.45 4.01 0.54
N GLY A 121 12.12 3.67 -0.69
CA GLY A 121 12.99 2.98 -1.64
C GLY A 121 12.46 1.66 -2.17
N GLY A 122 11.17 1.40 -2.00
CA GLY A 122 10.50 0.26 -2.60
C GLY A 122 10.41 0.34 -4.13
N ARG A 123 10.18 -0.81 -4.80
CA ARG A 123 10.03 -0.88 -6.27
C ARG A 123 8.90 -0.01 -6.79
N ASN A 124 7.81 0.09 -6.05
CA ASN A 124 6.69 0.95 -6.40
C ASN A 124 7.08 2.44 -6.35
N SER A 125 7.74 2.91 -5.29
CA SER A 125 8.24 4.29 -5.19
C SER A 125 9.22 4.61 -6.33
N LYS A 126 10.14 3.68 -6.65
CA LYS A 126 11.08 3.81 -7.77
C LYS A 126 10.36 3.94 -9.13
N MET A 127 9.32 3.15 -9.38
CA MET A 127 8.49 3.31 -10.57
C MET A 127 7.83 4.70 -10.59
N GLY A 128 7.30 5.15 -9.45
CA GLY A 128 6.75 6.50 -9.29
C GLY A 128 7.74 7.59 -9.72
N GLN A 129 9.02 7.48 -9.34
CA GLN A 129 10.05 8.44 -9.75
C GLN A 129 10.20 8.54 -11.27
N TYR A 130 10.13 7.43 -11.99
CA TYR A 130 10.20 7.45 -13.45
C TYR A 130 8.95 8.07 -14.09
N LEU A 131 7.76 7.77 -13.54
CA LEU A 131 6.51 8.36 -13.99
C LEU A 131 6.50 9.88 -13.74
N GLY A 132 6.99 10.32 -12.58
CA GLY A 132 7.13 11.75 -12.25
C GLY A 132 8.15 12.51 -13.12
N GLN A 133 9.11 11.79 -13.73
CA GLN A 133 10.04 12.33 -14.73
C GLN A 133 9.47 12.37 -16.15
N GLY A 134 8.20 11.98 -16.33
CA GLY A 134 7.51 11.99 -17.61
C GLY A 134 7.65 10.71 -18.44
N MET A 135 8.28 9.65 -17.91
CA MET A 135 8.31 8.36 -18.61
C MET A 135 6.92 7.70 -18.57
N THR A 136 6.58 6.98 -19.63
CA THR A 136 5.43 6.08 -19.58
C THR A 136 5.75 4.84 -18.73
N PHE A 137 4.72 4.21 -18.16
CA PHE A 137 4.90 2.95 -17.42
C PHE A 137 5.60 1.89 -18.28
N LYS A 138 5.17 1.73 -19.53
CA LYS A 138 5.73 0.73 -20.46
C LYS A 138 7.22 0.99 -20.73
N GLU A 139 7.61 2.23 -20.93
CA GLU A 139 8.99 2.62 -21.16
C GLU A 139 9.84 2.39 -19.91
N ALA A 140 9.41 2.90 -18.75
CA ALA A 140 10.11 2.73 -17.48
C ALA A 140 10.27 1.24 -17.11
N LYS A 141 9.22 0.45 -17.27
CA LYS A 141 9.25 -1.00 -17.02
C LYS A 141 10.26 -1.70 -17.93
N LYS A 142 10.26 -1.38 -19.23
CA LYS A 142 11.16 -2.01 -20.21
C LYS A 142 12.63 -1.62 -20.01
N THR A 143 12.91 -0.34 -19.72
CA THR A 143 14.29 0.20 -19.79
C THR A 143 14.96 0.36 -18.44
N LYS A 144 14.18 0.59 -17.37
CA LYS A 144 14.71 0.89 -16.03
C LYS A 144 14.44 -0.20 -14.99
N MET A 145 13.37 -0.98 -15.18
CA MET A 145 12.94 -2.00 -14.24
C MET A 145 12.53 -3.32 -14.93
N PRO A 146 13.33 -3.87 -15.88
CA PRO A 146 12.92 -5.02 -16.68
C PRO A 146 12.63 -6.27 -15.83
N ASN A 147 13.38 -6.46 -14.75
CA ASN A 147 13.31 -7.64 -13.88
C ASN A 147 12.59 -7.40 -12.57
N ASP A 148 12.13 -6.17 -12.30
CA ASP A 148 11.43 -5.84 -11.06
C ASP A 148 9.93 -6.10 -11.20
N THR A 149 9.31 -6.72 -10.21
CA THR A 149 7.86 -6.72 -10.05
C THR A 149 7.41 -5.36 -9.49
N VAL A 150 6.36 -4.79 -10.05
CA VAL A 150 5.77 -3.52 -9.59
C VAL A 150 4.33 -3.81 -9.19
N GLU A 151 4.16 -4.28 -7.97
CA GLU A 151 2.89 -4.80 -7.45
C GLU A 151 1.75 -3.78 -7.53
N GLY A 152 2.06 -2.50 -7.34
CA GLY A 152 1.07 -1.43 -7.47
C GLY A 152 0.59 -1.23 -8.89
N ALA A 153 1.43 -1.49 -9.90
CA ALA A 153 1.00 -1.43 -11.30
C ALA A 153 0.16 -2.66 -11.69
N ASP A 154 0.56 -3.84 -11.22
CA ASP A 154 -0.21 -5.07 -11.45
C ASP A 154 -1.61 -4.93 -10.84
N LEU A 155 -1.70 -4.43 -9.61
CA LEU A 155 -2.98 -4.11 -8.97
C LEU A 155 -3.76 -3.04 -9.75
N ALA A 156 -3.10 -1.97 -10.24
CA ALA A 156 -3.76 -0.92 -11.02
C ALA A 156 -4.41 -1.46 -12.30
N PHE A 157 -3.78 -2.41 -12.98
CA PHE A 157 -4.39 -3.10 -14.13
C PHE A 157 -5.62 -3.91 -13.75
N GLU A 158 -5.57 -4.59 -12.61
CA GLU A 158 -6.66 -5.45 -12.14
C GLU A 158 -7.88 -4.64 -11.68
N ILE A 159 -7.68 -3.65 -10.81
CA ILE A 159 -8.79 -2.90 -10.20
C ILE A 159 -9.16 -1.63 -10.96
N GLY A 160 -8.33 -1.17 -11.89
CA GLY A 160 -8.49 0.13 -12.56
C GLY A 160 -9.85 0.34 -13.21
N PRO A 161 -10.39 -0.61 -14.00
CA PRO A 161 -11.73 -0.47 -14.57
C PRO A 161 -12.80 -0.24 -13.50
N LYS A 162 -12.73 -0.98 -12.39
CA LYS A 162 -13.69 -0.86 -11.29
C LYS A 162 -13.50 0.44 -10.50
N VAL A 163 -12.29 0.87 -10.26
CA VAL A 163 -12.03 2.17 -9.61
C VAL A 163 -12.60 3.31 -10.44
N ASN A 164 -12.40 3.29 -11.76
CA ASN A 164 -12.94 4.32 -12.67
C ASN A 164 -14.48 4.30 -12.78
N SER A 165 -15.13 3.17 -12.51
CA SER A 165 -16.60 3.09 -12.47
C SER A 165 -17.19 3.53 -11.13
N ASP A 166 -16.58 3.13 -10.03
CA ASP A 166 -17.14 3.27 -8.69
C ASP A 166 -16.74 4.59 -7.99
N PHE A 167 -15.67 5.23 -8.47
CA PHE A 167 -15.13 6.47 -7.95
C PHE A 167 -14.86 7.48 -9.07
N ASN A 168 -14.93 8.74 -8.75
CA ASN A 168 -14.58 9.80 -9.68
C ASN A 168 -13.27 10.51 -9.27
N ILE A 169 -12.71 11.26 -10.21
CA ILE A 169 -11.47 12.01 -10.01
C ILE A 169 -11.53 13.02 -8.85
N LYS A 170 -12.72 13.51 -8.48
CA LYS A 170 -12.89 14.43 -7.35
C LYS A 170 -12.80 13.71 -6.01
N THR A 171 -13.16 12.44 -5.97
CA THR A 171 -13.16 11.62 -4.75
C THR A 171 -11.78 10.99 -4.50
N LEU A 172 -11.15 10.45 -5.55
CA LEU A 172 -9.84 9.81 -5.49
C LEU A 172 -8.90 10.37 -6.57
N PRO A 173 -8.53 11.66 -6.50
CA PRO A 173 -7.76 12.31 -7.56
C PRO A 173 -6.43 11.63 -7.84
N LEU A 174 -5.69 11.25 -6.82
CA LEU A 174 -4.37 10.63 -6.98
C LEU A 174 -4.50 9.21 -7.54
N MET A 175 -5.35 8.37 -6.93
CA MET A 175 -5.54 6.98 -7.36
C MET A 175 -6.05 6.89 -8.80
N VAL A 176 -7.04 7.69 -9.16
CA VAL A 176 -7.58 7.72 -10.53
C VAL A 176 -6.54 8.24 -11.53
N SER A 177 -5.75 9.24 -11.16
CA SER A 177 -4.68 9.77 -12.03
C SER A 177 -3.62 8.71 -12.30
N ILE A 178 -3.06 8.08 -11.28
CA ILE A 178 -2.00 7.08 -11.46
C ILE A 178 -2.49 5.83 -12.21
N ILE A 179 -3.70 5.36 -11.93
CA ILE A 179 -4.33 4.26 -12.68
C ILE A 179 -4.47 4.64 -14.16
N ASN A 180 -4.95 5.84 -14.47
CA ASN A 180 -5.06 6.30 -15.85
C ASN A 180 -3.70 6.39 -16.56
N THR A 181 -2.66 6.78 -15.84
CA THR A 181 -1.30 6.81 -16.38
C THR A 181 -0.78 5.42 -16.69
N ILE A 182 -0.95 4.47 -15.78
CA ILE A 182 -0.46 3.11 -15.92
C ILE A 182 -1.26 2.33 -16.95
N CYS A 183 -2.59 2.33 -16.83
CA CYS A 183 -3.45 1.48 -17.64
C CYS A 183 -3.71 2.03 -19.05
N TYR A 184 -3.77 3.35 -19.20
CA TYR A 184 -4.19 3.99 -20.45
C TYR A 184 -3.16 4.94 -21.04
N GLY A 185 -1.97 5.04 -20.46
CA GLY A 185 -0.88 5.90 -20.94
C GLY A 185 -1.20 7.40 -20.93
N LYS A 186 -2.18 7.83 -20.11
CA LYS A 186 -2.50 9.25 -19.97
C LYS A 186 -1.38 9.98 -19.21
N PRO A 187 -1.15 11.27 -19.50
CA PRO A 187 -0.20 12.06 -18.73
C PRO A 187 -0.56 12.05 -17.25
N LEU A 188 0.47 11.91 -16.39
CA LEU A 188 0.28 11.99 -14.94
C LEU A 188 -0.15 13.42 -14.58
N LYS A 189 -1.27 13.53 -13.83
CA LYS A 189 -1.80 14.80 -13.32
C LYS A 189 -1.95 14.67 -11.82
N ILE A 190 -1.01 15.24 -11.09
CA ILE A 190 -0.96 15.28 -9.62
C ILE A 190 -0.83 16.74 -9.17
#